data_d6005eb6d95bc68ddd77f0f3cb195aa2
#
_entry.id   d6005eb6d95bc68ddd77f0f3cb195aa2
#
_cell.length_a   1.000
_cell.length_b   1.000
_cell.length_c   1.000
_cell.angle_alpha   90.00
_cell.angle_beta   90.00
_cell.angle_gamma   90.00
#
_symmetry.space_group_name_H-M   'P 1'
#
loop_
_entity.id
_entity.type
_entity.pdbx_description
1 polymer ?
#
loop_
_entity_poly.entity_id
_entity_poly.type
_entity_poly.pdbx_seq_one_letter_code
_entity_poly.pdbx_strand_id
1 'polypeptide(L)'
;MEFALSSEQKELRDLARKFAKEEIRPKAEHHDHTGEYPLAVLKKAWEIGLMNIHIEPRFNGAGMQELDDVIIGEELFWGCSAMATAILANNLALAPVLLGANDRIKKEFVQPMTEEFKLAAYAVTEPGAGSDVAAIRTSAKKVGDEYIINGSKMWITNAGYADWFFVLTKTDPSAGHKGITGFIVDSKTPGIIMGKKEINMGQKCSDTRGITFEDVKVPAWQMIGREGEGFKIAMGAFDHTRPGVAIGAVGVARAAMEHSIQYANTRNTFGRPIMENQGISFMIAEMARDIEAGRLLCYQAAWMIDNGFRNTYQASIAKMFCADMCMRICTDAVQVLGGYGFNTEYPVEKL
;
A
#
# COMPACT_ATOMS: atom_id res chain seq x y z
N MET A 1 -1.85 25.32 -12.41
CA MET A 1 -1.63 23.87 -12.26
C MET A 1 -0.67 23.49 -13.38
N GLU A 2 0.48 22.96 -13.04
CA GLU A 2 1.46 22.46 -14.01
C GLU A 2 1.31 20.94 -14.06
N PHE A 3 1.18 20.38 -15.27
CA PHE A 3 1.05 18.94 -15.46
C PHE A 3 2.40 18.25 -15.68
N ALA A 4 3.46 19.05 -15.90
CA ALA A 4 4.80 18.50 -16.09
C ALA A 4 5.45 18.18 -14.74
N LEU A 5 6.06 17.02 -14.64
CA LEU A 5 6.89 16.66 -13.48
C LEU A 5 8.12 17.57 -13.40
N SER A 6 8.52 17.95 -12.19
CA SER A 6 9.77 18.65 -11.93
C SER A 6 11.00 17.80 -12.32
N SER A 7 12.19 18.37 -12.32
CA SER A 7 13.42 17.62 -12.58
C SER A 7 13.63 16.51 -11.55
N GLU A 8 13.42 16.85 -10.26
CA GLU A 8 13.56 15.95 -9.13
C GLU A 8 12.54 14.80 -9.21
N GLN A 9 11.30 15.11 -9.57
CA GLN A 9 10.25 14.10 -9.74
C GLN A 9 10.53 13.15 -10.91
N LYS A 10 11.14 13.64 -12.00
CA LYS A 10 11.57 12.80 -13.11
C LYS A 10 12.71 11.86 -12.68
N GLU A 11 13.71 12.37 -11.95
CA GLU A 11 14.81 11.57 -11.43
C GLU A 11 14.28 10.48 -10.46
N LEU A 12 13.35 10.84 -9.58
CA LEU A 12 12.71 9.92 -8.64
C LEU A 12 11.93 8.81 -9.38
N ARG A 13 11.14 9.18 -10.38
CA ARG A 13 10.44 8.23 -11.26
C ARG A 13 11.43 7.28 -11.94
N ASP A 14 12.49 7.83 -12.50
CA ASP A 14 13.48 7.04 -13.26
C ASP A 14 14.26 6.10 -12.34
N LEU A 15 14.56 6.52 -11.10
CA LEU A 15 15.10 5.66 -10.05
C LEU A 15 14.16 4.51 -9.70
N ALA A 16 12.89 4.81 -9.43
CA ALA A 16 11.88 3.80 -9.10
C ALA A 16 11.64 2.83 -10.28
N ARG A 17 11.59 3.36 -11.53
CA ARG A 17 11.50 2.55 -12.76
C ARG A 17 12.68 1.62 -12.91
N LYS A 18 13.90 2.10 -12.71
CA LYS A 18 15.12 1.30 -12.78
C LYS A 18 15.08 0.18 -11.73
N PHE A 19 14.74 0.52 -10.50
CA PHE A 19 14.62 -0.47 -9.42
C PHE A 19 13.55 -1.52 -9.72
N ALA A 20 12.39 -1.12 -10.19
CA ALA A 20 11.32 -2.05 -10.56
C ALA A 20 11.75 -2.99 -11.70
N LYS A 21 12.48 -2.48 -12.69
CA LYS A 21 12.96 -3.25 -13.83
C LYS A 21 14.06 -4.24 -13.46
N GLU A 22 15.01 -3.82 -12.60
CA GLU A 22 16.22 -4.60 -12.29
C GLU A 22 16.06 -5.50 -11.06
N GLU A 23 15.28 -5.10 -10.06
CA GLU A 23 15.17 -5.80 -8.78
C GLU A 23 13.81 -6.45 -8.53
N ILE A 24 12.72 -5.91 -9.06
CA ILE A 24 11.37 -6.44 -8.83
C ILE A 24 10.96 -7.42 -9.93
N ARG A 25 10.90 -6.99 -11.20
CA ARG A 25 10.39 -7.81 -12.31
C ARG A 25 11.09 -9.16 -12.48
N PRO A 26 12.44 -9.26 -12.39
CA PRO A 26 13.11 -10.54 -12.58
C PRO A 26 12.81 -11.58 -11.49
N LYS A 27 12.31 -11.13 -10.33
CA LYS A 27 12.02 -11.98 -9.17
C LYS A 27 10.52 -12.22 -8.99
N ALA A 28 9.67 -11.50 -9.74
CA ALA A 28 8.23 -11.48 -9.54
C ALA A 28 7.59 -12.87 -9.73
N GLU A 29 7.99 -13.61 -10.75
CA GLU A 29 7.51 -14.97 -11.04
C GLU A 29 7.83 -15.94 -9.88
N HIS A 30 9.10 -15.97 -9.44
CA HIS A 30 9.52 -16.84 -8.33
C HIS A 30 8.70 -16.57 -7.06
N HIS A 31 8.60 -15.30 -6.66
CA HIS A 31 7.89 -14.93 -5.44
C HIS A 31 6.37 -15.12 -5.55
N ASP A 32 5.80 -15.01 -6.75
CA ASP A 32 4.38 -15.30 -6.94
C ASP A 32 4.09 -16.79 -6.82
N HIS A 33 4.92 -17.65 -7.45
CA HIS A 33 4.75 -19.10 -7.39
C HIS A 33 5.01 -19.69 -6.01
N THR A 34 6.03 -19.21 -5.31
CA THR A 34 6.43 -19.74 -4.00
C THR A 34 5.68 -19.11 -2.83
N GLY A 35 5.19 -17.88 -3.00
CA GLY A 35 4.67 -17.07 -1.91
C GLY A 35 5.75 -16.61 -0.93
N GLU A 36 7.05 -16.77 -1.25
CA GLU A 36 8.15 -16.32 -0.40
C GLU A 36 8.12 -14.79 -0.24
N TYR A 37 8.26 -14.32 1.00
CA TYR A 37 8.28 -12.88 1.28
C TYR A 37 9.55 -12.23 0.72
N PRO A 38 9.45 -11.11 -0.02
CA PRO A 38 10.59 -10.57 -0.78
C PRO A 38 11.50 -9.66 0.07
N LEU A 39 11.95 -10.13 1.24
CA LEU A 39 12.68 -9.34 2.24
C LEU A 39 13.92 -8.64 1.66
N ALA A 40 14.67 -9.34 0.81
CA ALA A 40 15.88 -8.78 0.18
C ALA A 40 15.54 -7.62 -0.77
N VAL A 41 14.40 -7.67 -1.45
CA VAL A 41 13.93 -6.59 -2.34
C VAL A 41 13.51 -5.37 -1.52
N LEU A 42 12.78 -5.59 -0.41
CA LEU A 42 12.40 -4.50 0.50
C LEU A 42 13.62 -3.81 1.09
N LYS A 43 14.62 -4.59 1.53
CA LYS A 43 15.85 -4.01 2.08
C LYS A 43 16.58 -3.12 1.07
N LYS A 44 16.67 -3.58 -0.19
CA LYS A 44 17.26 -2.76 -1.26
C LYS A 44 16.43 -1.50 -1.55
N ALA A 45 15.08 -1.58 -1.53
CA ALA A 45 14.23 -0.41 -1.71
C ALA A 45 14.46 0.63 -0.60
N TRP A 46 14.65 0.17 0.65
CA TRP A 46 15.00 1.02 1.77
C TRP A 46 16.38 1.66 1.61
N GLU A 47 17.40 0.88 1.24
CA GLU A 47 18.80 1.34 1.05
C GLU A 47 18.92 2.47 0.01
N ILE A 48 18.03 2.50 -1.00
CA ILE A 48 18.04 3.53 -2.04
C ILE A 48 16.98 4.63 -1.81
N GLY A 49 16.32 4.65 -0.64
CA GLY A 49 15.40 5.70 -0.23
C GLY A 49 14.00 5.66 -0.87
N LEU A 50 13.54 4.51 -1.36
CA LEU A 50 12.18 4.31 -1.87
C LEU A 50 11.15 3.89 -0.81
N MET A 51 11.56 3.83 0.47
CA MET A 51 10.69 3.52 1.61
C MET A 51 10.73 4.66 2.63
N ASN A 52 9.64 4.79 3.40
CA ASN A 52 9.53 5.73 4.52
C ASN A 52 9.71 7.21 4.13
N ILE A 53 9.38 7.55 2.89
CA ILE A 53 9.70 8.83 2.25
C ILE A 53 9.06 10.06 2.91
N HIS A 54 7.93 9.88 3.61
CA HIS A 54 7.20 10.95 4.29
C HIS A 54 7.77 11.34 5.65
N ILE A 55 8.76 10.61 6.17
CA ILE A 55 9.37 10.94 7.47
C ILE A 55 10.05 12.30 7.36
N GLU A 56 9.72 13.20 8.29
CA GLU A 56 10.19 14.58 8.30
C GLU A 56 11.73 14.67 8.48
N PRO A 57 12.40 15.69 7.89
CA PRO A 57 13.86 15.85 8.02
C PRO A 57 14.35 15.99 9.47
N ARG A 58 13.52 16.51 10.39
CA ARG A 58 13.85 16.58 11.82
C ARG A 58 13.94 15.21 12.52
N PHE A 59 13.50 14.16 11.84
CA PHE A 59 13.64 12.76 12.24
C PHE A 59 14.49 11.97 11.24
N ASN A 60 15.43 12.65 10.58
CA ASN A 60 16.36 12.10 9.58
C ASN A 60 15.69 11.54 8.31
N GLY A 61 14.44 11.89 8.03
CA GLY A 61 13.71 11.45 6.85
C GLY A 61 13.89 12.38 5.64
N ALA A 62 13.38 11.94 4.49
CA ALA A 62 13.41 12.73 3.25
C ALA A 62 12.35 13.83 3.22
N GLY A 63 11.23 13.69 3.94
CA GLY A 63 10.14 14.65 3.96
C GLY A 63 9.47 14.87 2.62
N MET A 64 9.41 13.82 1.79
CA MET A 64 8.79 13.87 0.45
C MET A 64 7.28 14.05 0.55
N GLN A 65 6.69 14.54 -0.53
CA GLN A 65 5.27 14.84 -0.64
C GLN A 65 4.45 13.63 -1.11
N GLU A 66 3.13 13.72 -1.04
CA GLU A 66 2.21 12.65 -1.49
C GLU A 66 2.29 12.44 -3.01
N LEU A 67 2.57 13.49 -3.79
CA LEU A 67 2.77 13.35 -5.23
C LEU A 67 4.01 12.52 -5.55
N ASP A 68 5.06 12.62 -4.74
CA ASP A 68 6.28 11.82 -4.90
C ASP A 68 5.99 10.33 -4.61
N ASP A 69 5.17 10.03 -3.58
CA ASP A 69 4.71 8.66 -3.28
C ASP A 69 3.92 8.05 -4.44
N VAL A 70 3.04 8.83 -5.03
CA VAL A 70 2.24 8.41 -6.19
C VAL A 70 3.15 8.12 -7.40
N ILE A 71 4.16 8.94 -7.65
CA ILE A 71 5.12 8.74 -8.75
C ILE A 71 5.94 7.46 -8.54
N ILE A 72 6.47 7.24 -7.34
CA ILE A 72 7.20 6.02 -6.97
C ILE A 72 6.28 4.80 -7.06
N GLY A 73 5.09 4.90 -6.50
CA GLY A 73 4.12 3.82 -6.42
C GLY A 73 3.76 3.25 -7.79
N GLU A 74 3.48 4.10 -8.78
CA GLU A 74 3.18 3.64 -10.15
C GLU A 74 4.27 2.72 -10.70
N GLU A 75 5.54 3.09 -10.52
CA GLU A 75 6.67 2.32 -11.05
C GLU A 75 6.88 1.00 -10.28
N LEU A 76 6.74 1.00 -8.96
CA LEU A 76 6.88 -0.21 -8.17
C LEU A 76 5.77 -1.22 -8.48
N PHE A 77 4.52 -0.78 -8.57
CA PHE A 77 3.38 -1.64 -8.93
C PHE A 77 3.44 -2.14 -10.35
N TRP A 78 3.99 -1.37 -11.30
CA TRP A 78 4.33 -1.84 -12.64
C TRP A 78 5.32 -3.00 -12.60
N GLY A 79 6.21 -3.04 -11.62
CA GLY A 79 7.15 -4.13 -11.39
C GLY A 79 6.46 -5.41 -10.91
N CYS A 80 5.77 -5.33 -9.78
CA CYS A 80 4.98 -6.42 -9.18
C CYS A 80 4.07 -5.88 -8.07
N SER A 81 2.77 -6.14 -8.17
CA SER A 81 1.78 -5.66 -7.21
C SER A 81 2.06 -6.14 -5.77
N ALA A 82 2.43 -7.41 -5.58
CA ALA A 82 2.70 -7.96 -4.25
C ALA A 82 3.92 -7.36 -3.57
N MET A 83 5.03 -7.20 -4.32
CA MET A 83 6.26 -6.61 -3.79
C MET A 83 6.08 -5.12 -3.49
N ALA A 84 5.40 -4.38 -4.39
CA ALA A 84 5.08 -2.97 -4.18
C ALA A 84 4.18 -2.78 -2.95
N THR A 85 3.16 -3.63 -2.76
CA THR A 85 2.32 -3.62 -1.55
C THR A 85 3.17 -3.81 -0.29
N ALA A 86 4.09 -4.78 -0.28
CA ALA A 86 4.96 -5.02 0.88
C ALA A 86 5.90 -3.83 1.16
N ILE A 87 6.45 -3.18 0.11
CA ILE A 87 7.31 -1.99 0.23
C ILE A 87 6.53 -0.80 0.81
N LEU A 88 5.35 -0.51 0.24
CA LEU A 88 4.57 0.69 0.58
C LEU A 88 3.66 0.50 1.80
N ALA A 89 3.55 -0.71 2.37
CA ALA A 89 2.77 -0.94 3.58
C ALA A 89 3.29 -0.16 4.80
N ASN A 90 4.58 0.19 4.83
CA ASN A 90 5.13 1.09 5.85
C ASN A 90 4.46 2.47 5.82
N ASN A 91 4.20 3.03 4.63
CA ASN A 91 3.54 4.34 4.50
C ASN A 91 2.13 4.33 5.10
N LEU A 92 1.39 3.21 4.94
CA LEU A 92 0.07 3.05 5.56
C LEU A 92 0.16 3.02 7.10
N ALA A 93 1.16 2.34 7.66
CA ALA A 93 1.37 2.28 9.11
C ALA A 93 1.89 3.61 9.68
N LEU A 94 2.76 4.31 8.94
CA LEU A 94 3.32 5.61 9.29
C LEU A 94 2.28 6.72 9.28
N ALA A 95 1.34 6.72 8.32
CA ALA A 95 0.39 7.83 8.14
C ALA A 95 -0.32 8.25 9.44
N PRO A 96 -0.98 7.37 10.23
CA PRO A 96 -1.61 7.79 11.48
C PRO A 96 -0.61 8.28 12.53
N VAL A 97 0.63 7.76 12.50
CA VAL A 97 1.69 8.16 13.44
C VAL A 97 2.21 9.54 13.09
N LEU A 98 2.44 9.82 11.80
CA LEU A 98 2.87 11.14 11.34
C LEU A 98 1.80 12.21 11.61
N LEU A 99 0.51 11.86 11.44
CA LEU A 99 -0.63 12.76 11.67
C LEU A 99 -0.93 13.04 13.15
N GLY A 100 -0.78 12.04 14.02
CA GLY A 100 -1.31 12.14 15.38
C GLY A 100 -0.29 11.99 16.51
N ALA A 101 0.92 11.47 16.25
CA ALA A 101 1.90 11.22 17.29
C ALA A 101 2.67 12.47 17.72
N ASN A 102 3.04 12.51 19.00
CA ASN A 102 3.97 13.49 19.53
C ASN A 102 5.43 13.16 19.15
N ASP A 103 6.34 14.12 19.40
CA ASP A 103 7.76 13.99 19.04
C ASP A 103 8.47 12.83 19.76
N ARG A 104 8.04 12.45 20.96
CA ARG A 104 8.62 11.31 21.67
C ARG A 104 8.38 10.02 20.90
N ILE A 105 7.13 9.77 20.50
CA ILE A 105 6.77 8.59 19.71
C ILE A 105 7.54 8.58 18.38
N LYS A 106 7.59 9.74 17.69
CA LYS A 106 8.29 9.84 16.40
C LYS A 106 9.79 9.57 16.56
N LYS A 107 10.43 10.03 17.63
CA LYS A 107 11.85 9.74 17.91
C LYS A 107 12.10 8.26 18.22
N GLU A 108 11.22 7.62 18.97
CA GLU A 108 11.44 6.23 19.42
C GLU A 108 11.04 5.18 18.38
N PHE A 109 10.06 5.45 17.53
CA PHE A 109 9.54 4.46 16.57
C PHE A 109 9.72 4.83 15.09
N VAL A 110 9.67 6.14 14.75
CA VAL A 110 9.73 6.59 13.36
C VAL A 110 11.16 6.89 12.93
N GLN A 111 11.90 7.65 13.72
CA GLN A 111 13.30 7.98 13.39
C GLN A 111 14.17 6.73 13.15
N PRO A 112 14.10 5.64 13.96
CA PRO A 112 14.88 4.44 13.69
C PRO A 112 14.59 3.78 12.34
N MET A 113 13.45 4.05 11.70
CA MET A 113 13.13 3.52 10.36
C MET A 113 13.91 4.19 9.23
N THR A 114 14.57 5.31 9.50
CA THR A 114 15.50 5.98 8.57
C THR A 114 16.95 5.55 8.77
N GLU A 115 17.27 4.99 9.93
CA GLU A 115 18.62 4.61 10.35
C GLU A 115 18.87 3.12 10.19
N GLU A 116 17.82 2.31 10.34
CA GLU A 116 17.83 0.85 10.22
C GLU A 116 16.65 0.38 9.37
N PHE A 117 16.84 -0.74 8.66
CA PHE A 117 15.74 -1.38 7.95
C PHE A 117 14.73 -1.94 8.95
N LYS A 118 13.59 -1.27 9.05
CA LYS A 118 12.47 -1.64 9.91
C LYS A 118 11.17 -1.64 9.13
N LEU A 119 10.27 -2.54 9.50
CA LEU A 119 8.95 -2.66 8.91
C LEU A 119 7.87 -2.32 9.96
N ALA A 120 6.78 -1.78 9.46
CA ALA A 120 5.63 -1.44 10.28
C ALA A 120 4.34 -1.98 9.66
N ALA A 121 3.33 -2.23 10.48
CA ALA A 121 2.06 -2.71 9.99
C ALA A 121 0.86 -1.97 10.59
N TYR A 122 -0.20 -1.86 9.79
CA TYR A 122 -1.44 -1.14 10.13
C TYR A 122 -2.51 -2.12 10.60
N ALA A 123 -2.66 -2.25 11.93
CA ALA A 123 -3.54 -3.22 12.57
C ALA A 123 -4.89 -2.60 12.95
N VAL A 124 -5.79 -2.45 11.99
CA VAL A 124 -7.14 -1.86 12.15
C VAL A 124 -8.24 -2.88 11.95
N THR A 125 -8.23 -3.60 10.84
CA THR A 125 -9.24 -4.57 10.44
C THR A 125 -9.34 -5.73 11.43
N GLU A 126 -10.56 -6.19 11.71
CA GLU A 126 -10.85 -7.36 12.55
C GLU A 126 -11.69 -8.38 11.77
N PRO A 127 -11.77 -9.64 12.25
CA PRO A 127 -12.62 -10.65 11.58
C PRO A 127 -14.08 -10.21 11.37
N GLY A 128 -14.61 -9.39 12.28
CA GLY A 128 -15.99 -8.87 12.24
C GLY A 128 -16.12 -7.40 11.85
N ALA A 129 -15.03 -6.70 11.52
CA ALA A 129 -15.04 -5.26 11.24
C ALA A 129 -14.01 -4.90 10.16
N GLY A 130 -14.48 -4.73 8.92
CA GLY A 130 -13.71 -4.26 7.77
C GLY A 130 -14.09 -2.82 7.43
N SER A 131 -15.01 -2.63 6.46
CA SER A 131 -15.50 -1.29 6.08
C SER A 131 -16.19 -0.55 7.22
N ASP A 132 -16.85 -1.27 8.12
CA ASP A 132 -17.37 -0.72 9.37
C ASP A 132 -16.28 -0.70 10.45
N VAL A 133 -15.35 0.26 10.30
CA VAL A 133 -14.24 0.43 11.25
C VAL A 133 -14.74 0.77 12.66
N ALA A 134 -15.91 1.40 12.80
CA ALA A 134 -16.47 1.73 14.10
C ALA A 134 -16.93 0.50 14.90
N ALA A 135 -17.14 -0.63 14.23
CA ALA A 135 -17.56 -1.89 14.84
C ALA A 135 -16.41 -2.73 15.44
N ILE A 136 -15.16 -2.23 15.45
CA ILE A 136 -14.03 -2.94 16.07
C ILE A 136 -14.33 -3.28 17.54
N ARG A 137 -13.78 -4.41 17.99
CA ARG A 137 -13.98 -4.94 19.35
C ARG A 137 -12.70 -5.08 20.16
N THR A 138 -11.52 -5.02 19.52
CA THR A 138 -10.24 -4.98 20.24
C THR A 138 -10.27 -3.85 21.24
N SER A 139 -10.18 -4.17 22.52
CA SER A 139 -10.30 -3.23 23.64
C SER A 139 -8.93 -2.78 24.14
N ALA A 140 -8.88 -1.59 24.73
CA ALA A 140 -7.74 -1.10 25.49
C ALA A 140 -8.25 -0.51 26.81
N LYS A 141 -7.94 -1.18 27.91
CA LYS A 141 -8.38 -0.76 29.27
C LYS A 141 -7.21 -0.09 30.00
N LYS A 142 -7.44 1.12 30.48
CA LYS A 142 -6.43 1.86 31.28
C LYS A 142 -6.23 1.24 32.67
N VAL A 143 -4.98 0.97 33.03
CA VAL A 143 -4.58 0.48 34.36
C VAL A 143 -3.31 1.23 34.76
N GLY A 144 -3.46 2.21 35.66
CA GLY A 144 -2.34 3.10 36.00
C GLY A 144 -1.82 3.90 34.81
N ASP A 145 -0.53 3.79 34.57
CA ASP A 145 0.16 4.46 33.43
C ASP A 145 0.25 3.61 32.16
N GLU A 146 -0.51 2.52 32.11
CA GLU A 146 -0.53 1.59 30.97
C GLU A 146 -1.96 1.38 30.46
N TYR A 147 -2.05 0.87 29.21
CA TYR A 147 -3.27 0.28 28.67
C TYR A 147 -3.05 -1.21 28.44
N ILE A 148 -4.05 -2.01 28.77
CA ILE A 148 -4.07 -3.44 28.53
C ILE A 148 -4.93 -3.68 27.29
N ILE A 149 -4.31 -4.19 26.20
CA ILE A 149 -4.98 -4.45 24.94
C ILE A 149 -5.35 -5.93 24.86
N ASN A 150 -6.63 -6.18 24.51
CA ASN A 150 -7.18 -7.51 24.29
C ASN A 150 -8.04 -7.52 23.01
N GLY A 151 -7.89 -8.53 22.16
CA GLY A 151 -8.67 -8.71 20.94
C GLY A 151 -7.89 -9.33 19.81
N SER A 152 -8.43 -9.20 18.59
CA SER A 152 -7.81 -9.80 17.40
C SER A 152 -7.93 -8.88 16.19
N LYS A 153 -6.86 -8.79 15.41
CA LYS A 153 -6.81 -8.13 14.12
C LYS A 153 -6.66 -9.17 13.00
N MET A 154 -7.12 -8.84 11.81
CA MET A 154 -7.10 -9.77 10.68
C MET A 154 -6.71 -9.07 9.39
N TRP A 155 -6.08 -9.80 8.48
CA TRP A 155 -5.63 -9.33 7.16
C TRP A 155 -4.55 -8.25 7.25
N ILE A 156 -3.64 -8.35 8.23
CA ILE A 156 -2.62 -7.34 8.47
C ILE A 156 -1.39 -7.61 7.59
N THR A 157 -1.15 -6.70 6.65
CA THR A 157 0.00 -6.74 5.74
C THR A 157 1.30 -6.52 6.50
N ASN A 158 2.34 -7.28 6.15
CA ASN A 158 3.67 -7.28 6.79
C ASN A 158 3.68 -7.68 8.26
N ALA A 159 2.58 -8.21 8.82
CA ALA A 159 2.49 -8.48 10.25
C ALA A 159 3.58 -9.41 10.78
N GLY A 160 3.97 -10.42 10.01
CA GLY A 160 5.00 -11.39 10.40
C GLY A 160 6.43 -10.84 10.42
N TYR A 161 6.65 -9.64 9.90
CA TYR A 161 7.95 -9.00 9.76
C TYR A 161 8.03 -7.61 10.40
N ALA A 162 6.90 -7.07 10.86
CA ALA A 162 6.83 -5.73 11.43
C ALA A 162 7.58 -5.64 12.76
N ASP A 163 8.31 -4.54 12.94
CA ASP A 163 8.95 -4.18 14.22
C ASP A 163 7.92 -3.54 15.17
N TRP A 164 6.91 -2.87 14.62
CA TRP A 164 5.83 -2.28 15.39
C TRP A 164 4.51 -2.22 14.60
N PHE A 165 3.41 -2.08 15.33
CA PHE A 165 2.06 -1.97 14.80
C PHE A 165 1.43 -0.64 15.17
N PHE A 166 0.72 0.00 14.24
CA PHE A 166 -0.35 0.91 14.60
C PHE A 166 -1.58 0.06 14.91
N VAL A 167 -2.06 0.08 16.15
CA VAL A 167 -3.21 -0.73 16.61
C VAL A 167 -4.37 0.18 16.94
N LEU A 168 -5.51 0.01 16.26
CA LEU A 168 -6.74 0.73 16.57
C LEU A 168 -7.59 -0.08 17.55
N THR A 169 -7.96 0.52 18.68
CA THR A 169 -8.64 -0.15 19.77
C THR A 169 -9.85 0.64 20.24
N LYS A 170 -10.70 0.02 21.06
CA LYS A 170 -11.83 0.65 21.72
C LYS A 170 -11.52 0.86 23.20
N THR A 171 -11.38 2.12 23.62
CA THR A 171 -11.16 2.52 25.01
C THR A 171 -12.48 2.80 25.76
N ASP A 172 -13.51 3.28 25.03
CA ASP A 172 -14.86 3.46 25.55
C ASP A 172 -15.90 2.82 24.61
N PRO A 173 -16.44 1.64 24.95
CA PRO A 173 -17.47 0.98 24.13
C PRO A 173 -18.77 1.76 24.00
N SER A 174 -19.07 2.67 24.92
CA SER A 174 -20.34 3.42 24.96
C SER A 174 -20.32 4.65 24.03
N ALA A 175 -19.14 5.16 23.67
CA ALA A 175 -18.96 6.40 22.91
C ALA A 175 -18.94 6.21 21.37
N GLY A 176 -19.25 5.01 20.86
CA GLY A 176 -19.24 4.71 19.42
C GLY A 176 -17.87 4.96 18.80
N HIS A 177 -17.80 5.70 17.68
CA HIS A 177 -16.53 6.03 17.01
C HIS A 177 -15.64 6.99 17.84
N LYS A 178 -16.22 7.76 18.79
CA LYS A 178 -15.48 8.63 19.71
C LYS A 178 -14.82 7.87 20.87
N GLY A 179 -15.12 6.59 21.03
CA GLY A 179 -14.46 5.72 22.00
C GLY A 179 -13.30 4.91 21.40
N ILE A 180 -12.82 5.28 20.21
CA ILE A 180 -11.75 4.57 19.50
C ILE A 180 -10.43 5.32 19.65
N THR A 181 -9.37 4.60 20.03
CA THR A 181 -8.04 5.15 20.32
C THR A 181 -6.98 4.34 19.58
N GLY A 182 -5.98 5.00 19.00
CA GLY A 182 -4.84 4.38 18.35
C GLY A 182 -3.62 4.28 19.26
N PHE A 183 -2.89 3.19 19.16
CA PHE A 183 -1.62 2.98 19.86
C PHE A 183 -0.54 2.52 18.90
N ILE A 184 0.71 2.90 19.20
CA ILE A 184 1.86 2.24 18.61
C ILE A 184 2.33 1.14 19.55
N VAL A 185 2.53 -0.07 19.03
CA VAL A 185 2.83 -1.26 19.82
C VAL A 185 4.04 -1.96 19.22
N ASP A 186 5.10 -2.14 20.01
CA ASP A 186 6.28 -2.92 19.62
C ASP A 186 5.88 -4.38 19.39
N SER A 187 6.30 -4.96 18.29
CA SER A 187 5.92 -6.34 17.90
C SER A 187 6.42 -7.41 18.88
N LYS A 188 7.43 -7.09 19.69
CA LYS A 188 8.00 -7.99 20.70
C LYS A 188 7.30 -7.89 22.05
N THR A 189 6.26 -7.05 22.18
CA THR A 189 5.52 -6.92 23.44
C THR A 189 4.88 -8.26 23.81
N PRO A 190 5.06 -8.75 25.05
CA PRO A 190 4.45 -9.99 25.50
C PRO A 190 2.93 -9.98 25.37
N GLY A 191 2.34 -11.12 24.97
CA GLY A 191 0.90 -11.26 24.74
C GLY A 191 0.48 -11.05 23.28
N ILE A 192 1.41 -10.70 22.38
CA ILE A 192 1.15 -10.67 20.93
C ILE A 192 1.35 -12.08 20.37
N ILE A 193 0.29 -12.63 19.78
CA ILE A 193 0.30 -13.94 19.14
C ILE A 193 0.10 -13.73 17.66
N MET A 194 1.14 -14.07 16.87
CA MET A 194 1.12 -13.95 15.42
C MET A 194 0.43 -15.17 14.81
N GLY A 195 -0.57 -14.92 13.96
CA GLY A 195 -1.24 -15.94 13.17
C GLY A 195 -0.34 -16.49 12.04
N LYS A 196 -0.81 -17.56 11.41
CA LYS A 196 -0.17 -18.08 10.20
C LYS A 196 -0.23 -17.05 9.06
N LYS A 197 0.68 -17.17 8.09
CA LYS A 197 0.56 -16.46 6.82
C LYS A 197 -0.66 -16.99 6.06
N GLU A 198 -1.52 -16.10 5.60
CA GLU A 198 -2.69 -16.47 4.80
C GLU A 198 -2.28 -16.79 3.35
N ILE A 199 -3.06 -17.68 2.72
CA ILE A 199 -2.88 -18.03 1.31
C ILE A 199 -3.79 -17.12 0.50
N ASN A 200 -3.21 -16.11 -0.11
CA ASN A 200 -3.93 -15.12 -0.90
C ASN A 200 -4.19 -15.64 -2.33
N MET A 201 -5.30 -15.22 -2.92
CA MET A 201 -5.63 -15.51 -4.32
C MET A 201 -4.64 -14.83 -5.26
N GLY A 202 -4.30 -13.57 -5.00
CA GLY A 202 -3.28 -12.78 -5.69
C GLY A 202 -2.35 -12.11 -4.67
N GLN A 203 -1.30 -11.43 -5.15
CA GLN A 203 -0.27 -10.83 -4.28
C GLN A 203 0.33 -11.85 -3.28
N LYS A 204 0.59 -13.06 -3.74
CA LYS A 204 0.91 -14.24 -2.91
C LYS A 204 2.17 -14.07 -2.06
N CYS A 205 3.14 -13.26 -2.48
CA CYS A 205 4.35 -12.99 -1.69
C CYS A 205 4.19 -11.86 -0.65
N SER A 206 3.08 -11.12 -0.65
CA SER A 206 2.76 -10.18 0.42
C SER A 206 2.39 -10.96 1.70
N ASP A 207 3.06 -10.66 2.82
CA ASP A 207 2.71 -11.28 4.10
C ASP A 207 1.41 -10.70 4.63
N THR A 208 0.44 -11.57 4.90
CA THR A 208 -0.88 -11.18 5.43
C THR A 208 -1.23 -12.12 6.56
N ARG A 209 -1.49 -11.58 7.76
CA ARG A 209 -1.78 -12.42 8.94
C ARG A 209 -2.87 -11.85 9.82
N GLY A 210 -3.42 -12.72 10.68
CA GLY A 210 -4.11 -12.34 11.88
C GLY A 210 -3.12 -12.07 13.01
N ILE A 211 -3.52 -11.20 13.96
CA ILE A 211 -2.77 -10.92 15.19
C ILE A 211 -3.75 -11.01 16.36
N THR A 212 -3.41 -11.77 17.39
CA THR A 212 -4.17 -11.81 18.65
C THR A 212 -3.39 -11.09 19.73
N PHE A 213 -4.08 -10.29 20.52
CA PHE A 213 -3.56 -9.55 21.66
C PHE A 213 -4.18 -10.13 22.94
N GLU A 214 -3.36 -10.68 23.82
CA GLU A 214 -3.75 -11.25 25.12
C GLU A 214 -3.02 -10.52 26.24
N ASP A 215 -3.74 -9.66 26.96
CA ASP A 215 -3.23 -8.82 28.03
C ASP A 215 -1.96 -8.03 27.65
N VAL A 216 -1.90 -7.53 26.43
CA VAL A 216 -0.75 -6.77 25.92
C VAL A 216 -0.68 -5.42 26.61
N LYS A 217 0.40 -5.19 27.37
CA LYS A 217 0.62 -3.96 28.13
C LYS A 217 1.32 -2.92 27.28
N VAL A 218 0.70 -1.77 27.12
CA VAL A 218 1.22 -0.66 26.33
C VAL A 218 1.28 0.59 27.23
N PRO A 219 2.44 1.23 27.40
CA PRO A 219 2.56 2.48 28.15
C PRO A 219 1.64 3.57 27.58
N ALA A 220 1.00 4.35 28.45
CA ALA A 220 0.05 5.38 28.04
C ALA A 220 0.64 6.43 27.09
N TRP A 221 1.95 6.67 27.16
CA TRP A 221 2.63 7.60 26.26
C TRP A 221 2.73 7.13 24.80
N GLN A 222 2.51 5.84 24.53
CA GLN A 222 2.46 5.26 23.19
C GLN A 222 1.10 5.44 22.49
N MET A 223 0.18 6.16 23.10
CA MET A 223 -1.10 6.54 22.49
C MET A 223 -0.90 7.58 21.39
N ILE A 224 -1.51 7.36 20.24
CA ILE A 224 -1.47 8.27 19.09
C ILE A 224 -2.62 9.29 19.21
N GLY A 225 -2.28 10.56 19.34
CA GLY A 225 -3.24 11.63 19.61
C GLY A 225 -3.72 11.60 21.06
N ARG A 226 -5.03 11.78 21.23
CA ARG A 226 -5.72 11.71 22.52
C ARG A 226 -6.69 10.54 22.53
N GLU A 227 -7.09 10.13 23.73
CA GLU A 227 -8.14 9.13 23.89
C GLU A 227 -9.43 9.55 23.13
N GLY A 228 -9.98 8.65 22.33
CA GLY A 228 -11.15 8.92 21.49
C GLY A 228 -10.88 9.54 20.12
N GLU A 229 -9.64 9.94 19.80
CA GLU A 229 -9.28 10.52 18.50
C GLU A 229 -8.88 9.48 17.44
N GLY A 230 -8.73 8.21 17.82
CA GLY A 230 -8.18 7.15 16.95
C GLY A 230 -8.96 6.96 15.65
N PHE A 231 -10.29 7.04 15.69
CA PHE A 231 -11.10 6.94 14.47
C PHE A 231 -10.81 8.09 13.49
N LYS A 232 -10.76 9.33 13.99
CA LYS A 232 -10.46 10.51 13.17
C LYS A 232 -9.08 10.41 12.53
N ILE A 233 -8.08 9.98 13.31
CA ILE A 233 -6.70 9.82 12.85
C ILE A 233 -6.62 8.71 11.78
N ALA A 234 -7.26 7.56 12.00
CA ALA A 234 -7.30 6.47 11.04
C ALA A 234 -8.00 6.87 9.72
N MET A 235 -9.08 7.63 9.78
CA MET A 235 -9.75 8.14 8.57
C MET A 235 -8.90 9.18 7.84
N GLY A 236 -8.20 10.06 8.58
CA GLY A 236 -7.23 10.99 8.01
C GLY A 236 -6.08 10.27 7.29
N ALA A 237 -5.57 9.18 7.88
CA ALA A 237 -4.55 8.35 7.25
C ALA A 237 -5.00 7.79 5.90
N PHE A 238 -6.27 7.41 5.75
CA PHE A 238 -6.80 6.95 4.46
C PHE A 238 -6.84 8.05 3.40
N ASP A 239 -7.08 9.29 3.77
CA ASP A 239 -7.07 10.41 2.82
C ASP A 239 -5.66 10.63 2.24
N HIS A 240 -4.62 10.40 3.03
CA HIS A 240 -3.22 10.42 2.59
C HIS A 240 -2.84 9.19 1.76
N THR A 241 -3.20 8.00 2.19
CA THR A 241 -2.70 6.76 1.58
C THR A 241 -3.52 6.27 0.39
N ARG A 242 -4.78 6.71 0.20
CA ARG A 242 -5.62 6.29 -0.94
C ARG A 242 -5.05 6.64 -2.31
N PRO A 243 -4.44 7.83 -2.55
CA PRO A 243 -3.80 8.12 -3.84
C PRO A 243 -2.69 7.12 -4.18
N GLY A 244 -1.84 6.76 -3.19
CA GLY A 244 -0.79 5.73 -3.33
C GLY A 244 -1.34 4.34 -3.64
N VAL A 245 -2.48 3.95 -3.03
CA VAL A 245 -3.15 2.67 -3.37
C VAL A 245 -3.79 2.74 -4.75
N ALA A 246 -4.40 3.86 -5.11
CA ALA A 246 -5.04 4.05 -6.41
C ALA A 246 -4.04 3.99 -7.57
N ILE A 247 -2.89 4.64 -7.42
CA ILE A 247 -1.83 4.62 -8.45
C ILE A 247 -1.22 3.23 -8.62
N GLY A 248 -1.25 2.41 -7.58
CA GLY A 248 -0.87 1.01 -7.68
C GLY A 248 -1.67 0.26 -8.76
N ALA A 249 -2.98 0.48 -8.82
CA ALA A 249 -3.82 -0.08 -9.87
C ALA A 249 -3.44 0.45 -11.28
N VAL A 250 -3.05 1.73 -11.39
CA VAL A 250 -2.54 2.31 -12.65
C VAL A 250 -1.24 1.62 -13.08
N GLY A 251 -0.31 1.38 -12.15
CA GLY A 251 0.94 0.68 -12.42
C GLY A 251 0.72 -0.75 -12.94
N VAL A 252 -0.18 -1.52 -12.31
CA VAL A 252 -0.56 -2.86 -12.74
C VAL A 252 -1.22 -2.84 -14.12
N ALA A 253 -2.19 -1.94 -14.33
CA ALA A 253 -2.87 -1.79 -15.63
C ALA A 253 -1.89 -1.42 -16.76
N ARG A 254 -0.90 -0.55 -16.47
CA ARG A 254 0.16 -0.21 -17.42
C ARG A 254 1.01 -1.43 -17.78
N ALA A 255 1.38 -2.26 -16.80
CA ALA A 255 2.10 -3.51 -17.06
C ALA A 255 1.28 -4.44 -17.96
N ALA A 256 -0.01 -4.61 -17.68
CA ALA A 256 -0.92 -5.43 -18.49
C ALA A 256 -1.03 -4.92 -19.94
N MET A 257 -1.17 -3.60 -20.14
CA MET A 257 -1.20 -2.98 -21.46
C MET A 257 0.12 -3.18 -22.23
N GLU A 258 1.27 -2.98 -21.57
CA GLU A 258 2.59 -3.15 -22.21
C GLU A 258 2.81 -4.61 -22.66
N HIS A 259 2.43 -5.60 -21.86
CA HIS A 259 2.45 -7.01 -22.26
C HIS A 259 1.51 -7.30 -23.43
N SER A 260 0.32 -6.71 -23.42
CA SER A 260 -0.66 -6.83 -24.51
C SER A 260 -0.10 -6.26 -25.83
N ILE A 261 0.51 -5.08 -25.78
CA ILE A 261 1.14 -4.44 -26.95
C ILE A 261 2.26 -5.31 -27.51
N GLN A 262 3.15 -5.80 -26.64
CA GLN A 262 4.26 -6.64 -27.05
C GLN A 262 3.77 -7.92 -27.74
N TYR A 263 2.80 -8.60 -27.11
CA TYR A 263 2.23 -9.83 -27.67
C TYR A 263 1.48 -9.59 -28.97
N ALA A 264 0.64 -8.55 -29.03
CA ALA A 264 -0.16 -8.25 -30.19
C ALA A 264 0.66 -7.88 -31.45
N ASN A 265 1.86 -7.33 -31.27
CA ASN A 265 2.78 -7.03 -32.38
C ASN A 265 3.57 -8.27 -32.85
N THR A 266 3.70 -9.31 -32.05
CA THR A 266 4.47 -10.51 -32.39
C THR A 266 3.60 -11.69 -32.82
N ARG A 267 2.40 -11.81 -32.24
CA ARG A 267 1.45 -12.86 -32.57
C ARG A 267 0.78 -12.64 -33.90
N ASN A 268 0.90 -13.61 -34.81
CA ASN A 268 0.27 -13.56 -36.14
C ASN A 268 -0.95 -14.47 -36.21
N THR A 269 -2.04 -13.97 -36.81
CA THR A 269 -3.22 -14.74 -37.24
C THR A 269 -3.70 -14.18 -38.56
N PHE A 270 -4.25 -15.03 -39.43
CA PHE A 270 -4.69 -14.62 -40.76
C PHE A 270 -3.61 -13.90 -41.58
N GLY A 271 -2.32 -14.27 -41.38
CA GLY A 271 -1.18 -13.76 -42.13
C GLY A 271 -0.64 -12.40 -41.70
N ARG A 272 -1.08 -11.85 -40.55
CA ARG A 272 -0.63 -10.53 -40.04
C ARG A 272 -0.63 -10.49 -38.51
N PRO A 273 0.10 -9.54 -37.90
CA PRO A 273 0.03 -9.28 -36.46
C PRO A 273 -1.40 -9.04 -35.98
N ILE A 274 -1.77 -9.57 -34.81
CA ILE A 274 -3.13 -9.37 -34.26
C ILE A 274 -3.40 -7.89 -33.94
N MET A 275 -2.37 -7.08 -33.70
CA MET A 275 -2.47 -5.63 -33.52
C MET A 275 -3.19 -4.92 -34.67
N GLU A 276 -3.10 -5.44 -35.91
CA GLU A 276 -3.76 -4.87 -37.08
C GLU A 276 -5.28 -5.11 -37.10
N ASN A 277 -5.80 -5.95 -36.20
CA ASN A 277 -7.24 -6.15 -36.07
C ASN A 277 -7.82 -5.05 -35.17
N GLN A 278 -8.81 -4.31 -35.67
CA GLN A 278 -9.42 -3.20 -34.90
C GLN A 278 -9.96 -3.61 -33.55
N GLY A 279 -10.47 -4.85 -33.39
CA GLY A 279 -10.92 -5.36 -32.10
C GLY A 279 -9.81 -5.38 -31.03
N ILE A 280 -8.56 -5.61 -31.42
CA ILE A 280 -7.39 -5.60 -30.53
C ILE A 280 -6.85 -4.17 -30.35
N SER A 281 -6.65 -3.44 -31.47
CA SER A 281 -6.07 -2.08 -31.37
C SER A 281 -6.97 -1.10 -30.63
N PHE A 282 -8.31 -1.21 -30.75
CA PHE A 282 -9.24 -0.38 -29.98
C PHE A 282 -9.22 -0.72 -28.50
N MET A 283 -9.15 -2.01 -28.13
CA MET A 283 -9.00 -2.44 -26.75
C MET A 283 -7.75 -1.84 -26.10
N ILE A 284 -6.60 -1.87 -26.81
CA ILE A 284 -5.34 -1.27 -26.33
C ILE A 284 -5.45 0.26 -26.23
N ALA A 285 -6.12 0.91 -27.17
CA ALA A 285 -6.35 2.36 -27.11
C ALA A 285 -7.23 2.76 -25.91
N GLU A 286 -8.23 1.96 -25.57
CA GLU A 286 -9.04 2.14 -24.38
C GLU A 286 -8.25 1.94 -23.08
N MET A 287 -7.37 0.92 -23.02
CA MET A 287 -6.43 0.74 -21.91
C MET A 287 -5.58 2.00 -21.71
N ALA A 288 -4.98 2.52 -22.77
CA ALA A 288 -4.13 3.72 -22.70
C ALA A 288 -4.89 4.96 -22.22
N ARG A 289 -6.12 5.19 -22.74
CA ARG A 289 -7.00 6.28 -22.30
C ARG A 289 -7.28 6.23 -20.80
N ASP A 290 -7.64 5.05 -20.31
CA ASP A 290 -8.11 4.90 -18.94
C ASP A 290 -6.96 4.87 -17.92
N ILE A 291 -5.79 4.37 -18.31
CA ILE A 291 -4.55 4.49 -17.54
C ILE A 291 -4.19 5.96 -17.32
N GLU A 292 -4.25 6.77 -18.38
CA GLU A 292 -3.95 8.20 -18.29
C GLU A 292 -4.97 8.95 -17.44
N ALA A 293 -6.26 8.66 -17.61
CA ALA A 293 -7.31 9.23 -16.78
C ALA A 293 -7.13 8.87 -15.28
N GLY A 294 -6.82 7.61 -14.98
CA GLY A 294 -6.56 7.15 -13.62
C GLY A 294 -5.34 7.82 -12.99
N ARG A 295 -4.25 7.95 -13.74
CA ARG A 295 -3.03 8.66 -13.29
C ARG A 295 -3.33 10.11 -12.91
N LEU A 296 -4.05 10.84 -13.75
CA LEU A 296 -4.42 12.23 -13.50
C LEU A 296 -5.30 12.38 -12.25
N LEU A 297 -6.23 11.46 -11.99
CA LEU A 297 -7.03 11.45 -10.77
C LEU A 297 -6.17 11.24 -9.52
N CYS A 298 -5.18 10.34 -9.58
CA CYS A 298 -4.26 10.12 -8.46
C CYS A 298 -3.37 11.34 -8.21
N TYR A 299 -2.82 11.94 -9.26
CA TYR A 299 -2.00 13.15 -9.17
C TYR A 299 -2.78 14.31 -8.59
N GLN A 300 -4.04 14.51 -9.02
CA GLN A 300 -4.90 15.54 -8.45
C GLN A 300 -5.12 15.33 -6.95
N ALA A 301 -5.42 14.09 -6.53
CA ALA A 301 -5.71 13.78 -5.14
C ALA A 301 -4.47 13.98 -4.24
N ALA A 302 -3.28 13.60 -4.70
CA ALA A 302 -2.01 13.80 -4.01
C ALA A 302 -1.65 15.30 -3.96
N TRP A 303 -1.70 16.01 -5.09
CA TRP A 303 -1.42 17.43 -5.18
C TRP A 303 -2.29 18.26 -4.22
N MET A 304 -3.53 17.87 -4.00
CA MET A 304 -4.42 18.58 -3.06
C MET A 304 -3.88 18.51 -1.64
N ILE A 305 -3.40 17.35 -1.18
CA ILE A 305 -2.79 17.22 0.15
C ILE A 305 -1.55 18.10 0.25
N ASP A 306 -0.66 18.01 -0.73
CA ASP A 306 0.61 18.74 -0.76
C ASP A 306 0.42 20.26 -0.71
N ASN A 307 -0.75 20.73 -1.17
CA ASN A 307 -1.12 22.15 -1.13
C ASN A 307 -2.11 22.51 0.00
N GLY A 308 -2.29 21.63 0.99
CA GLY A 308 -3.11 21.88 2.17
C GLY A 308 -4.62 21.84 1.95
N PHE A 309 -5.08 21.27 0.84
CA PHE A 309 -6.51 21.08 0.56
C PHE A 309 -7.01 19.73 1.05
N ARG A 310 -8.24 19.70 1.49
CA ARG A 310 -8.92 18.43 1.79
C ARG A 310 -9.20 17.66 0.50
N ASN A 311 -8.74 16.42 0.41
CA ASN A 311 -8.81 15.58 -0.78
C ASN A 311 -9.75 14.36 -0.66
N THR A 312 -10.49 14.19 0.44
CA THR A 312 -11.30 12.98 0.73
C THR A 312 -12.18 12.55 -0.47
N TYR A 313 -12.79 13.51 -1.17
CA TYR A 313 -13.62 13.25 -2.35
C TYR A 313 -12.78 12.76 -3.54
N GLN A 314 -11.70 13.47 -3.88
CA GLN A 314 -10.83 13.14 -5.01
C GLN A 314 -10.08 11.81 -4.79
N ALA A 315 -9.57 11.58 -3.59
CA ALA A 315 -8.94 10.31 -3.22
C ALA A 315 -9.90 9.13 -3.33
N SER A 316 -11.18 9.33 -2.96
CA SER A 316 -12.21 8.29 -3.09
C SER A 316 -12.54 7.99 -4.55
N ILE A 317 -12.68 9.03 -5.40
CA ILE A 317 -12.90 8.86 -6.84
C ILE A 317 -11.70 8.16 -7.49
N ALA A 318 -10.48 8.61 -7.21
CA ALA A 318 -9.26 8.03 -7.77
C ALA A 318 -9.19 6.53 -7.43
N LYS A 319 -9.41 6.16 -6.16
CA LYS A 319 -9.38 4.76 -5.73
C LYS A 319 -10.44 3.91 -6.43
N MET A 320 -11.67 4.39 -6.50
CA MET A 320 -12.77 3.67 -7.15
C MET A 320 -12.50 3.48 -8.65
N PHE A 321 -12.23 4.57 -9.36
CA PHE A 321 -11.97 4.53 -10.81
C PHE A 321 -10.79 3.62 -11.17
N CYS A 322 -9.64 3.79 -10.48
CA CYS A 322 -8.42 3.04 -10.80
C CYS A 322 -8.59 1.54 -10.52
N ALA A 323 -9.29 1.16 -9.44
CA ALA A 323 -9.51 -0.25 -9.12
C ALA A 323 -10.40 -0.93 -10.17
N ASP A 324 -11.51 -0.31 -10.56
CA ASP A 324 -12.44 -0.85 -11.55
C ASP A 324 -11.79 -0.92 -12.95
N MET A 325 -11.06 0.12 -13.33
CA MET A 325 -10.30 0.20 -14.58
C MET A 325 -9.24 -0.89 -14.66
N CYS A 326 -8.46 -1.10 -13.58
CA CYS A 326 -7.40 -2.10 -13.53
C CYS A 326 -7.95 -3.51 -13.74
N MET A 327 -9.03 -3.88 -13.04
CA MET A 327 -9.69 -5.19 -13.21
C MET A 327 -10.10 -5.44 -14.66
N ARG A 328 -10.67 -4.44 -15.33
CA ARG A 328 -11.04 -4.56 -16.74
C ARG A 328 -9.79 -4.73 -17.61
N ILE A 329 -8.78 -3.88 -17.45
CA ILE A 329 -7.56 -3.90 -18.29
C ILE A 329 -6.80 -5.23 -18.12
N CYS A 330 -6.68 -5.76 -16.90
CA CYS A 330 -6.02 -7.06 -16.69
C CYS A 330 -6.83 -8.20 -17.36
N THR A 331 -8.15 -8.18 -17.27
CA THR A 331 -9.01 -9.15 -17.97
C THR A 331 -8.87 -9.04 -19.48
N ASP A 332 -8.86 -7.83 -20.02
CA ASP A 332 -8.67 -7.56 -21.46
C ASP A 332 -7.27 -7.99 -21.93
N ALA A 333 -6.24 -7.83 -21.09
CA ALA A 333 -4.90 -8.33 -21.38
C ALA A 333 -4.86 -9.85 -21.51
N VAL A 334 -5.54 -10.59 -20.62
CA VAL A 334 -5.71 -12.04 -20.76
C VAL A 334 -6.41 -12.36 -22.08
N GLN A 335 -7.46 -11.61 -22.45
CA GLN A 335 -8.17 -11.79 -23.72
C GLN A 335 -7.26 -11.52 -24.94
N VAL A 336 -6.42 -10.48 -24.93
CA VAL A 336 -5.47 -10.18 -26.01
C VAL A 336 -4.49 -11.33 -26.24
N LEU A 337 -4.01 -11.98 -25.16
CA LEU A 337 -3.11 -13.11 -25.25
C LEU A 337 -3.85 -14.43 -25.61
N GLY A 338 -5.17 -14.46 -25.50
CA GLY A 338 -5.98 -15.65 -25.77
C GLY A 338 -5.63 -16.81 -24.86
N GLY A 339 -5.47 -18.02 -25.39
CA GLY A 339 -5.13 -19.21 -24.60
C GLY A 339 -3.80 -19.12 -23.84
N TYR A 340 -2.90 -18.24 -24.24
CA TYR A 340 -1.66 -17.99 -23.50
C TYR A 340 -1.88 -17.06 -22.27
N GLY A 341 -2.95 -16.28 -22.27
CA GLY A 341 -3.20 -15.30 -21.22
C GLY A 341 -3.55 -15.91 -19.84
N PHE A 342 -4.08 -17.14 -19.78
CA PHE A 342 -4.35 -17.83 -18.51
C PHE A 342 -3.21 -18.75 -18.06
N ASN A 343 -2.14 -18.87 -18.84
CA ASN A 343 -1.02 -19.77 -18.55
C ASN A 343 0.04 -19.02 -17.73
N THR A 344 0.53 -19.67 -16.66
CA THR A 344 1.52 -19.13 -15.74
C THR A 344 2.89 -18.82 -16.36
N GLU A 345 3.17 -19.30 -17.58
CA GLU A 345 4.37 -18.91 -18.34
C GLU A 345 4.31 -17.45 -18.89
N TYR A 346 3.12 -16.83 -18.81
CA TYR A 346 2.89 -15.46 -19.26
C TYR A 346 2.49 -14.56 -18.10
N PRO A 347 3.09 -13.37 -17.97
CA PRO A 347 2.96 -12.57 -16.75
C PRO A 347 1.59 -11.92 -16.53
N VAL A 348 0.67 -11.98 -17.52
CA VAL A 348 -0.64 -11.32 -17.40
C VAL A 348 -1.61 -12.07 -16.47
N GLU A 349 -1.42 -13.38 -16.27
CA GLU A 349 -2.31 -14.20 -15.42
C GLU A 349 -2.25 -13.79 -13.95
N LYS A 350 -1.09 -13.30 -13.48
CA LYS A 350 -0.88 -12.89 -12.09
C LYS A 350 -1.21 -11.41 -11.82
N LEU A 351 -1.51 -10.60 -12.84
CA LEU A 351 -1.84 -9.20 -12.72
C LEU A 351 -3.30 -9.02 -12.37
#